data_a625014fd5296191bd5d6c13f5b5f455
#
_entry.id   a625014fd5296191bd5d6c13f5b5f455
#
_cell.length_a   1.000
_cell.length_b   1.000
_cell.length_c   1.000
_cell.angle_alpha   90.00
_cell.angle_beta   90.00
_cell.angle_gamma   90.00
#
_symmetry.space_group_name_H-M   'P 1'
#
loop_
_entity.id
_entity.type
_entity.pdbx_description
1 polymer ?
#
loop_
_entity_poly.entity_id
_entity_poly.type
_entity_poly.pdbx_seq_one_letter_code
_entity_poly.pdbx_strand_id
1 'polypeptide(L)'
;MKQVNVDVAVIGGGTAGLGSYRAAKAHTDSVVMIEGGPYGTTCARVGCMPSKLLIAAAESVHQIEKAPAFGVHPQGDIVINGREVMDRVKFERDRFVGFVLEGVDEIPEQDKISGYAKFLDDNTLQ
;
A
#
# COMPACT_ATOMS: atom_id res chain seq x y z
N MET A 1 -9.53 19.20 24.46
CA MET A 1 -9.45 18.66 23.08
C MET A 1 -9.30 19.83 22.12
N LYS A 2 -8.40 19.76 21.13
CA LYS A 2 -8.28 20.80 20.10
C LYS A 2 -9.37 20.54 19.07
N GLN A 3 -10.23 21.51 18.82
CA GLN A 3 -11.26 21.44 17.77
C GLN A 3 -10.68 22.04 16.48
N VAL A 4 -10.90 21.34 15.37
CA VAL A 4 -10.51 21.78 14.02
C VAL A 4 -11.76 21.75 13.14
N ASN A 5 -12.02 22.83 12.41
CA ASN A 5 -13.10 22.88 11.44
C ASN A 5 -12.48 22.80 10.04
N VAL A 6 -12.99 21.89 9.23
CA VAL A 6 -12.50 21.64 7.88
C VAL A 6 -13.66 21.44 6.90
N ASP A 7 -13.42 21.69 5.63
CA ASP A 7 -14.40 21.41 4.58
C ASP A 7 -14.49 19.92 4.29
N VAL A 8 -13.36 19.22 4.37
CA VAL A 8 -13.28 17.78 4.09
C VAL A 8 -12.40 17.08 5.12
N ALA A 9 -12.93 16.03 5.73
CA ALA A 9 -12.18 15.10 6.55
C ALA A 9 -12.13 13.73 5.86
N VAL A 10 -10.94 13.26 5.51
CA VAL A 10 -10.71 11.95 4.90
C VAL A 10 -10.35 10.95 6.00
N ILE A 11 -11.16 9.90 6.17
CA ILE A 11 -10.92 8.85 7.14
C ILE A 11 -10.18 7.69 6.48
N GLY A 12 -8.97 7.44 6.92
CA GLY A 12 -8.06 6.40 6.44
C GLY A 12 -7.03 6.90 5.43
N GLY A 13 -5.76 6.60 5.69
CA GLY A 13 -4.59 6.91 4.84
C GLY A 13 -4.21 5.79 3.86
N GLY A 14 -5.18 4.95 3.47
CA GLY A 14 -4.99 3.90 2.47
C GLY A 14 -5.04 4.43 1.03
N THR A 15 -5.03 3.53 0.04
CA THR A 15 -5.04 3.89 -1.39
C THR A 15 -6.20 4.83 -1.75
N ALA A 16 -7.42 4.53 -1.26
CA ALA A 16 -8.59 5.36 -1.49
C ALA A 16 -8.47 6.72 -0.78
N GLY A 17 -8.04 6.73 0.49
CA GLY A 17 -7.90 7.95 1.28
C GLY A 17 -6.86 8.91 0.72
N LEU A 18 -5.70 8.41 0.30
CA LEU A 18 -4.67 9.23 -0.35
C LEU A 18 -5.17 9.84 -1.67
N GLY A 19 -5.94 9.06 -2.45
CA GLY A 19 -6.60 9.56 -3.66
C GLY A 19 -7.65 10.64 -3.34
N SER A 20 -8.50 10.39 -2.34
CA SER A 20 -9.54 11.33 -1.89
C SER A 20 -8.95 12.62 -1.34
N TYR A 21 -7.87 12.54 -0.54
CA TYR A 21 -7.17 13.72 -0.04
C TYR A 21 -6.66 14.60 -1.18
N ARG A 22 -5.96 14.02 -2.16
CA ARG A 22 -5.44 14.76 -3.33
C ARG A 22 -6.57 15.39 -4.16
N ALA A 23 -7.67 14.65 -4.36
CA ALA A 23 -8.83 15.16 -5.07
C ALA A 23 -9.49 16.33 -4.32
N ALA A 24 -9.65 16.22 -3.00
CA ALA A 24 -10.22 17.30 -2.18
C ALA A 24 -9.32 18.55 -2.19
N LYS A 25 -8.00 18.38 -2.08
CA LYS A 25 -7.03 19.49 -2.13
C LYS A 25 -7.03 20.26 -3.45
N ALA A 26 -7.53 19.69 -4.53
CA ALA A 26 -7.72 20.41 -5.80
C ALA A 26 -8.87 21.44 -5.76
N HIS A 27 -9.75 21.37 -4.74
CA HIS A 27 -10.93 22.21 -4.62
C HIS A 27 -10.93 23.11 -3.38
N THR A 28 -10.24 22.72 -2.32
CA THR A 28 -10.14 23.49 -1.07
C THR A 28 -8.83 23.20 -0.35
N ASP A 29 -8.30 24.19 0.36
CA ASP A 29 -7.14 24.00 1.25
C ASP A 29 -7.51 23.42 2.62
N SER A 30 -8.81 23.43 2.95
CA SER A 30 -9.35 23.02 4.25
C SER A 30 -9.66 21.52 4.29
N VAL A 31 -8.61 20.69 4.20
CA VAL A 31 -8.71 19.22 4.16
C VAL A 31 -7.81 18.62 5.22
N VAL A 32 -8.31 17.61 5.95
CA VAL A 32 -7.48 16.76 6.82
C VAL A 32 -7.64 15.29 6.47
N MET A 33 -6.58 14.52 6.72
CA MET A 33 -6.58 13.06 6.63
C MET A 33 -6.33 12.47 8.00
N ILE A 34 -7.19 11.54 8.40
CA ILE A 34 -7.15 10.89 9.73
C ILE A 34 -6.77 9.43 9.53
N GLU A 35 -5.66 8.99 10.13
CA GLU A 35 -5.20 7.59 10.06
C GLU A 35 -4.81 7.08 11.45
N GLY A 36 -5.44 5.98 11.86
CA GLY A 36 -5.17 5.34 13.16
C GLY A 36 -4.13 4.23 13.11
N GLY A 37 -3.77 3.78 11.92
CA GLY A 37 -2.79 2.72 11.69
C GLY A 37 -1.49 3.25 11.05
N PRO A 38 -0.58 2.36 10.70
CA PRO A 38 0.63 2.74 9.99
C PRO A 38 0.32 3.08 8.53
N TYR A 39 0.88 4.17 8.03
CA TYR A 39 0.85 4.53 6.61
C TYR A 39 1.52 3.46 5.73
N GLY A 40 1.40 3.59 4.42
CA GLY A 40 2.00 2.69 3.45
C GLY A 40 1.01 1.79 2.73
N THR A 41 -0.28 1.96 2.95
CA THR A 41 -1.44 1.25 2.41
C THR A 41 -1.47 -0.26 2.68
N THR A 42 -2.64 -0.84 2.82
CA THR A 42 -2.83 -2.30 2.92
C THR A 42 -2.32 -3.00 1.66
N CYS A 43 -2.55 -2.41 0.49
CA CYS A 43 -2.14 -2.97 -0.79
C CYS A 43 -0.61 -3.15 -0.87
N ALA A 44 0.17 -2.13 -0.55
CA ALA A 44 1.62 -2.21 -0.63
C ALA A 44 2.22 -3.06 0.50
N ARG A 45 1.73 -2.90 1.73
CA ARG A 45 2.32 -3.53 2.93
C ARG A 45 2.01 -5.02 3.04
N VAL A 46 0.75 -5.42 2.90
CA VAL A 46 0.28 -6.77 3.30
C VAL A 46 -0.70 -7.41 2.30
N GLY A 47 -0.97 -6.78 1.17
CA GLY A 47 -1.97 -7.24 0.22
C GLY A 47 -1.42 -7.47 -1.19
N CYS A 48 -1.78 -6.58 -2.11
CA CYS A 48 -1.57 -6.76 -3.54
C CYS A 48 -0.10 -6.94 -3.93
N MET A 49 0.79 -6.12 -3.37
CA MET A 49 2.20 -6.12 -3.78
C MET A 49 2.92 -7.39 -3.32
N PRO A 50 2.95 -7.77 -2.03
CA PRO A 50 3.63 -9.00 -1.62
C PRO A 50 3.02 -10.24 -2.25
N SER A 51 1.70 -10.30 -2.47
CA SER A 51 1.09 -11.44 -3.14
C SER A 51 1.51 -11.57 -4.60
N LYS A 52 1.59 -10.46 -5.35
CA LYS A 52 2.06 -10.48 -6.75
C LYS A 52 3.53 -10.86 -6.86
N LEU A 53 4.36 -10.42 -5.92
CA LEU A 53 5.78 -10.79 -5.88
C LEU A 53 5.97 -12.30 -5.63
N LEU A 54 5.13 -12.89 -4.76
CA LEU A 54 5.15 -14.33 -4.51
C LEU A 54 4.64 -15.13 -5.70
N ILE A 55 3.55 -14.69 -6.33
CA ILE A 55 3.01 -15.29 -7.56
C ILE A 55 4.04 -15.27 -8.68
N ALA A 56 4.81 -14.18 -8.83
CA ALA A 56 5.86 -14.10 -9.85
C ALA A 56 6.96 -15.16 -9.66
N ALA A 57 7.30 -15.50 -8.42
CA ALA A 57 8.24 -16.59 -8.15
C ALA A 57 7.63 -17.96 -8.53
N ALA A 58 6.36 -18.21 -8.19
CA ALA A 58 5.66 -19.44 -8.59
C ALA A 58 5.54 -19.55 -10.13
N GLU A 59 5.21 -18.45 -10.81
CA GLU A 59 5.09 -18.43 -12.27
C GLU A 59 6.43 -18.75 -12.96
N SER A 60 7.56 -18.36 -12.37
CA SER A 60 8.88 -18.71 -12.89
C SER A 60 9.10 -20.23 -12.96
N VAL A 61 8.64 -20.98 -11.96
CA VAL A 61 8.67 -22.45 -11.97
C VAL A 61 7.72 -23.01 -13.02
N HIS A 62 6.50 -22.50 -13.09
CA HIS A 62 5.51 -22.90 -14.10
C HIS A 62 6.01 -22.70 -15.53
N GLN A 63 6.76 -21.62 -15.80
CA GLN A 63 7.34 -21.41 -17.13
C GLN A 63 8.39 -22.48 -17.47
N ILE A 64 9.21 -22.90 -16.52
CA ILE A 64 10.18 -23.99 -16.71
C ILE A 64 9.45 -25.31 -16.99
N GLU A 65 8.39 -25.63 -16.21
CA GLU A 65 7.60 -26.86 -16.41
C GLU A 65 6.90 -26.91 -17.76
N LYS A 66 6.43 -25.76 -18.28
CA LYS A 66 5.77 -25.64 -19.57
C LYS A 66 6.73 -25.56 -20.75
N ALA A 67 8.00 -25.27 -20.53
CA ALA A 67 9.01 -25.06 -21.58
C ALA A 67 9.13 -26.22 -22.61
N PRO A 68 8.96 -27.51 -22.24
CA PRO A 68 9.00 -28.61 -23.23
C PRO A 68 7.95 -28.50 -24.32
N ALA A 69 6.79 -27.91 -24.07
CA ALA A 69 5.76 -27.70 -25.08
C ALA A 69 6.22 -26.76 -26.22
N PHE A 70 7.24 -25.96 -25.97
CA PHE A 70 7.85 -25.02 -26.91
C PHE A 70 9.19 -25.55 -27.49
N GLY A 71 9.52 -26.83 -27.23
CA GLY A 71 10.77 -27.43 -27.69
C GLY A 71 12.00 -27.07 -26.83
N VAL A 72 11.80 -26.42 -25.67
CA VAL A 72 12.87 -26.08 -24.74
C VAL A 72 12.86 -27.09 -23.59
N HIS A 73 13.93 -27.86 -23.49
CA HIS A 73 14.04 -28.95 -22.52
C HIS A 73 15.06 -28.62 -21.43
N PRO A 74 14.64 -28.04 -20.28
CA PRO A 74 15.52 -27.78 -19.15
C PRO A 74 16.18 -29.07 -18.66
N GLN A 75 17.45 -29.02 -18.26
CA GLN A 75 18.19 -30.16 -17.74
C GLN A 75 18.43 -29.96 -16.24
N GLY A 76 18.36 -31.07 -15.50
CA GLY A 76 18.59 -31.09 -14.05
C GLY A 76 17.33 -30.79 -13.24
N ASP A 77 17.47 -30.83 -11.91
CA ASP A 77 16.39 -30.62 -10.96
C ASP A 77 16.13 -29.12 -10.73
N ILE A 78 14.84 -28.75 -10.63
CA ILE A 78 14.46 -27.42 -10.21
C ILE A 78 14.56 -27.36 -8.67
N VAL A 79 15.47 -26.54 -8.16
CA VAL A 79 15.63 -26.30 -6.73
C VAL A 79 14.98 -24.97 -6.35
N ILE A 80 13.99 -24.99 -5.44
CA ILE A 80 13.32 -23.80 -4.94
C ILE A 80 13.86 -23.47 -3.56
N ASN A 81 14.57 -22.34 -3.43
CA ASN A 81 14.98 -21.80 -2.15
C ASN A 81 13.91 -20.86 -1.59
N GLY A 82 13.03 -21.36 -0.75
CA GLY A 82 11.92 -20.59 -0.18
C GLY A 82 12.37 -19.38 0.65
N ARG A 83 13.57 -19.41 1.24
CA ARG A 83 14.14 -18.27 1.96
C ARG A 83 14.46 -17.12 1.00
N GLU A 84 15.17 -17.40 -0.08
CA GLU A 84 15.50 -16.39 -1.11
C GLU A 84 14.23 -15.80 -1.75
N VAL A 85 13.22 -16.63 -2.01
CA VAL A 85 11.91 -16.17 -2.49
C VAL A 85 11.31 -15.15 -1.52
N MET A 86 11.25 -15.50 -0.22
CA MET A 86 10.65 -14.63 0.80
C MET A 86 11.49 -13.38 1.07
N ASP A 87 12.81 -13.47 1.02
CA ASP A 87 13.69 -12.31 1.20
C ASP A 87 13.51 -11.31 0.05
N ARG A 88 13.39 -11.79 -1.20
CA ARG A 88 13.03 -10.95 -2.35
C ARG A 88 11.65 -10.32 -2.18
N VAL A 89 10.64 -11.07 -1.75
CA VAL A 89 9.29 -10.55 -1.52
C VAL A 89 9.30 -9.41 -0.50
N LYS A 90 10.00 -9.58 0.61
CA LYS A 90 10.13 -8.56 1.66
C LYS A 90 10.85 -7.32 1.14
N PHE A 91 11.99 -7.51 0.48
CA PHE A 91 12.80 -6.41 -0.07
C PHE A 91 11.99 -5.55 -1.04
N GLU A 92 11.33 -6.16 -2.01
CA GLU A 92 10.55 -5.43 -3.01
C GLU A 92 9.29 -4.80 -2.42
N ARG A 93 8.62 -5.48 -1.49
CA ARG A 93 7.49 -4.91 -0.75
C ARG A 93 7.92 -3.65 0.01
N ASP A 94 9.04 -3.71 0.73
CA ASP A 94 9.53 -2.57 1.53
C ASP A 94 9.91 -1.39 0.64
N ARG A 95 10.46 -1.66 -0.55
CA ARG A 95 10.72 -0.64 -1.57
C ARG A 95 9.42 0.04 -2.05
N PHE A 96 8.37 -0.73 -2.34
CA PHE A 96 7.07 -0.16 -2.72
C PHE A 96 6.41 0.63 -1.58
N VAL A 97 6.52 0.14 -0.36
CA VAL A 97 6.04 0.87 0.83
C VAL A 97 6.77 2.20 0.96
N GLY A 98 8.09 2.21 0.72
CA GLY A 98 8.89 3.43 0.72
C GLY A 98 8.33 4.51 -0.21
N PHE A 99 8.01 4.18 -1.45
CA PHE A 99 7.40 5.14 -2.40
C PHE A 99 6.03 5.68 -1.93
N VAL A 100 5.23 4.85 -1.26
CA VAL A 100 3.96 5.32 -0.70
C VAL A 100 4.21 6.28 0.46
N LEU A 101 5.17 5.97 1.32
CA LEU A 101 5.54 6.82 2.46
C LEU A 101 6.11 8.16 2.02
N GLU A 102 6.97 8.19 0.99
CA GLU A 102 7.45 9.44 0.38
C GLU A 102 6.27 10.33 -0.04
N GLY A 103 5.25 9.77 -0.69
CA GLY A 103 4.04 10.52 -1.07
C GLY A 103 3.15 10.93 0.12
N VAL A 104 3.25 10.27 1.28
CA VAL A 104 2.60 10.70 2.52
C VAL A 104 3.39 11.82 3.19
N ASP A 105 4.72 11.76 3.13
CA ASP A 105 5.60 12.78 3.71
C ASP A 105 5.46 14.15 3.00
N GLU A 106 5.04 14.16 1.73
CA GLU A 106 4.69 15.38 0.99
C GLU A 106 3.41 16.06 1.52
N ILE A 107 2.55 15.35 2.26
CA ILE A 107 1.34 15.92 2.86
C ILE A 107 1.74 16.79 4.05
N PRO A 108 1.28 18.08 4.10
CA PRO A 108 1.56 18.96 5.21
C PRO A 108 1.17 18.34 6.56
N GLU A 109 2.01 18.52 7.57
CA GLU A 109 1.82 17.91 8.89
C GLU A 109 0.50 18.35 9.56
N GLN A 110 0.09 19.60 9.33
CA GLN A 110 -1.19 20.12 9.82
C GLN A 110 -2.41 19.45 9.21
N ASP A 111 -2.28 18.80 8.05
CA ASP A 111 -3.35 18.09 7.35
C ASP A 111 -3.42 16.61 7.78
N LYS A 112 -2.43 16.12 8.55
CA LYS A 112 -2.37 14.74 9.06
C LYS A 112 -2.81 14.68 10.51
N ILE A 113 -3.78 13.81 10.81
CA ILE A 113 -4.25 13.55 12.17
C ILE A 113 -4.06 12.07 12.47
N SER A 114 -3.24 11.76 13.47
CA SER A 114 -3.05 10.39 13.93
C SER A 114 -4.13 10.00 14.93
N GLY A 115 -4.94 9.00 14.61
CA GLY A 115 -5.98 8.48 15.47
C GLY A 115 -7.08 7.75 14.71
N TYR A 116 -7.95 7.11 15.47
CA TYR A 116 -9.13 6.44 14.93
C TYR A 116 -10.33 7.39 15.04
N ALA A 117 -10.91 7.72 13.89
CA ALA A 117 -12.06 8.60 13.82
C ALA A 117 -13.36 7.87 14.20
N LYS A 118 -14.22 8.54 14.93
CA LYS A 118 -15.58 8.09 15.24
C LYS A 118 -16.56 9.25 15.00
N PHE A 119 -17.66 8.97 14.30
CA PHE A 119 -18.75 9.93 14.16
C PHE A 119 -19.44 10.17 15.50
N LEU A 120 -19.58 11.42 15.90
CA LEU A 120 -20.43 11.84 17.00
C LEU A 120 -21.82 12.26 16.48
N ASP A 121 -21.85 12.88 15.32
CA ASP A 121 -23.04 13.27 14.58
C ASP A 121 -22.71 13.34 13.08
N ASP A 122 -23.63 13.83 12.25
CA ASP A 122 -23.49 13.87 10.79
C ASP A 122 -22.30 14.72 10.28
N ASN A 123 -21.82 15.66 11.12
CA ASN A 123 -20.78 16.62 10.75
C ASN A 123 -19.61 16.68 11.74
N THR A 124 -19.61 15.83 12.77
CA THR A 124 -18.59 15.86 13.83
C THR A 124 -17.91 14.51 13.99
N LEU A 125 -16.58 14.55 13.94
CA LEU A 125 -15.70 13.41 14.22
C LEU A 125 -14.94 13.62 15.54
N GLN A 126 -14.69 12.50 16.25
CA GLN A 126 -13.82 12.42 17.42
C GLN A 126 -12.73 11.37 17.16
#